data_85fdf48fb2ea0210c4e52e0994204eba
#
_entry.id   85fdf48fb2ea0210c4e52e0994204eba
#
_cell.length_a   1.000
_cell.length_b   1.000
_cell.length_c   1.000
_cell.angle_alpha   90.00
_cell.angle_beta   90.00
_cell.angle_gamma   90.00
#
_symmetry.space_group_name_H-M   'P 1'
#
loop_
_entity.id
_entity.type
_entity.pdbx_description
1 polymer ?
#
loop_
_entity_poly.entity_id
_entity_poly.type
_entity_poly.pdbx_seq_one_letter_code
_entity_poly.pdbx_strand_id
1 'polypeptide(L)'
;MENGQYNTDSKTAFVYHTDPLKRYLHGGLPINLYWFNALYGEKKGYSMTRYQHLANLLAERIEQGLYRSGERLPSVRTLSQEHGVSISTIQQAYQILENRQLITPQPRSGYFVSKRKAQPPVPAMTRPVQRPVDVTQWDEVMMLLDARADKEMISFGGGSPDINQPSLKPLWREMSRIAQHNPGEMLSYDVLDGRLELREQIARLMLDGGSTVAANEIVITNGCHGALSIALLSVCKPGDIVAVESPSFHGTMQMLRGFDIKAIEIPTDPETGISIEALELALEQWPIKAVILVPNCNNPLGFIMPESRKKQVLALAQRHDIVIVEDDIYGELAAEYPRPRTIHSMDIDGRVLLCSSFTKTVAPGLRVGWIVPGRYYDRVMHMKYAAGGF
;
A
#
# COMPACT_ATOMS: atom_id res chain seq x y z
N MET A 1 66.11 -26.57 -14.68
CA MET A 1 65.89 -27.54 -15.75
C MET A 1 64.45 -27.99 -15.58
N GLU A 2 63.56 -27.81 -16.36
CA GLU A 2 63.11 -27.41 -17.68
C GLU A 2 61.68 -27.01 -17.56
N ASN A 3 61.27 -25.85 -17.94
CA ASN A 3 60.63 -25.43 -19.18
C ASN A 3 59.45 -26.32 -19.62
N GLY A 4 58.29 -25.68 -19.75
CA GLY A 4 57.13 -26.21 -20.46
C GLY A 4 55.95 -25.30 -20.36
N GLN A 5 56.00 -24.23 -21.09
CA GLN A 5 55.10 -23.64 -22.08
C GLN A 5 53.63 -23.49 -21.73
N TYR A 6 53.24 -22.24 -21.64
CA TYR A 6 51.90 -21.70 -21.82
C TYR A 6 51.31 -22.08 -23.18
N ASN A 7 50.06 -22.48 -23.19
CA ASN A 7 49.23 -22.36 -24.39
C ASN A 7 47.99 -21.56 -24.05
N THR A 8 47.93 -20.38 -24.65
CA THR A 8 46.79 -19.48 -24.73
C THR A 8 45.86 -19.98 -25.83
N ASP A 9 44.59 -20.19 -25.52
CA ASP A 9 43.44 -19.75 -26.33
C ASP A 9 42.15 -20.46 -25.90
N SER A 10 41.25 -19.73 -25.27
CA SER A 10 39.84 -19.72 -25.64
C SER A 10 39.14 -18.60 -24.88
N LYS A 11 38.88 -17.54 -25.62
CA LYS A 11 37.95 -16.45 -25.24
C LYS A 11 36.55 -17.04 -25.11
N THR A 12 36.09 -17.28 -23.90
CA THR A 12 34.67 -17.44 -23.64
C THR A 12 34.17 -16.09 -23.10
N ALA A 13 33.67 -15.27 -24.01
CA ALA A 13 32.97 -14.05 -23.67
C ALA A 13 31.67 -14.42 -22.95
N PHE A 14 31.61 -14.19 -21.65
CA PHE A 14 30.35 -14.16 -20.92
C PHE A 14 29.54 -12.94 -21.38
N VAL A 15 28.63 -13.18 -22.30
CA VAL A 15 27.59 -12.21 -22.65
C VAL A 15 26.59 -12.20 -21.49
N TYR A 16 26.69 -11.21 -20.64
CA TYR A 16 25.63 -10.90 -19.70
C TYR A 16 24.40 -10.41 -20.50
N HIS A 17 23.47 -11.31 -20.75
CA HIS A 17 22.13 -10.92 -21.15
C HIS A 17 21.41 -10.31 -19.93
N THR A 18 21.53 -9.00 -19.78
CA THR A 18 20.77 -8.19 -18.85
C THR A 18 19.39 -7.88 -19.44
N ASP A 19 18.56 -8.87 -19.59
CA ASP A 19 17.14 -8.67 -19.85
C ASP A 19 16.33 -9.35 -18.75
N PRO A 20 15.87 -8.60 -17.71
CA PRO A 20 15.07 -9.12 -16.62
C PRO A 20 13.73 -9.69 -17.09
N LEU A 21 13.26 -9.31 -18.29
CA LEU A 21 11.95 -9.68 -18.82
C LEU A 21 11.82 -11.16 -19.23
N LYS A 22 12.90 -11.82 -19.61
CA LYS A 22 12.81 -13.24 -20.01
C LYS A 22 12.51 -14.20 -18.86
N ARG A 23 12.71 -13.79 -17.61
CA ARG A 23 12.34 -14.61 -16.44
C ARG A 23 10.85 -14.58 -16.07
N TYR A 24 10.11 -13.57 -16.54
CA TYR A 24 8.70 -13.40 -16.20
C TYR A 24 7.71 -13.88 -17.28
N LEU A 25 8.18 -14.15 -18.50
CA LEU A 25 7.30 -14.48 -19.62
C LEU A 25 6.91 -15.97 -19.72
N HIS A 26 7.38 -16.85 -18.84
CA HIS A 26 7.02 -18.27 -18.87
C HIS A 26 5.90 -18.71 -17.93
N GLY A 27 5.27 -17.79 -17.21
CA GLY A 27 4.06 -18.04 -16.45
C GLY A 27 2.92 -17.15 -16.95
N GLY A 28 2.02 -17.71 -17.75
CA GLY A 28 0.92 -17.00 -18.40
C GLY A 28 -0.05 -16.28 -17.44
N LEU A 29 0.35 -15.12 -16.93
CA LEU A 29 -0.52 -14.18 -16.25
C LEU A 29 -0.93 -13.08 -17.24
N PRO A 30 -2.20 -12.67 -17.31
CA PRO A 30 -2.59 -11.48 -18.03
C PRO A 30 -2.01 -10.28 -17.26
N ILE A 31 -0.83 -9.82 -17.67
CA ILE A 31 -0.27 -8.57 -17.18
C ILE A 31 -1.22 -7.47 -17.67
N ASN A 32 -1.83 -6.77 -16.73
CA ASN A 32 -2.58 -5.56 -17.05
C ASN A 32 -1.61 -4.59 -17.72
N LEU A 33 -1.83 -4.31 -19.02
CA LEU A 33 -0.95 -3.44 -19.83
C LEU A 33 -0.73 -2.05 -19.19
N TYR A 34 -1.59 -1.64 -18.30
CA TYR A 34 -1.47 -0.40 -17.52
C TYR A 34 -0.26 -0.41 -16.60
N TRP A 35 0.03 -1.54 -15.94
CA TRP A 35 1.20 -1.72 -15.09
C TRP A 35 2.51 -1.76 -15.87
N PHE A 36 2.46 -2.28 -17.10
CA PHE A 36 3.64 -2.38 -17.94
C PHE A 36 4.15 -1.00 -18.39
N ASN A 37 3.25 -0.09 -18.73
CA ASN A 37 3.61 1.27 -19.15
C ASN A 37 4.07 2.16 -17.97
N ALA A 38 3.56 1.92 -16.76
CA ALA A 38 3.98 2.62 -15.55
C ALA A 38 5.39 2.20 -15.08
N LEU A 39 5.75 0.92 -15.24
CA LEU A 39 7.04 0.37 -14.80
C LEU A 39 8.23 0.79 -15.67
N TYR A 40 8.00 1.13 -16.94
CA TYR A 40 9.11 1.30 -17.90
C TYR A 40 9.27 2.70 -18.46
N GLY A 41 8.58 3.71 -17.92
CA GLY A 41 8.72 5.11 -18.30
C GLY A 41 8.87 5.29 -19.82
N GLU A 42 8.44 6.32 -20.43
CA GLU A 42 8.54 6.56 -21.88
C GLU A 42 9.90 6.16 -22.48
N LYS A 43 10.07 4.89 -22.83
CA LYS A 43 11.10 4.52 -23.82
C LYS A 43 10.59 5.02 -25.16
N LYS A 44 11.22 6.03 -25.70
CA LYS A 44 11.09 6.46 -27.09
C LYS A 44 10.95 5.22 -27.99
N GLY A 45 9.74 4.98 -28.54
CA GLY A 45 9.54 3.93 -29.53
C GLY A 45 8.22 3.17 -29.51
N TYR A 46 7.36 3.27 -28.49
CA TYR A 46 6.02 2.71 -28.57
C TYR A 46 5.06 3.75 -29.10
N SER A 47 4.81 3.73 -30.40
CA SER A 47 3.75 4.55 -31.00
C SER A 47 2.41 4.02 -30.47
N MET A 48 1.64 4.89 -29.82
CA MET A 48 0.27 4.60 -29.39
C MET A 48 -0.52 4.08 -30.60
N THR A 49 -1.19 2.94 -30.47
CA THR A 49 -1.97 2.38 -31.56
C THR A 49 -3.12 3.32 -31.93
N ARG A 50 -3.56 3.27 -33.21
CA ARG A 50 -4.64 4.14 -33.68
C ARG A 50 -5.91 4.03 -32.85
N TYR A 51 -6.25 2.83 -32.40
CA TYR A 51 -7.45 2.62 -31.55
C TYR A 51 -7.27 3.16 -30.13
N GLN A 52 -6.06 3.11 -29.55
CA GLN A 52 -5.78 3.72 -28.25
C GLN A 52 -5.85 5.24 -28.30
N HIS A 53 -5.26 5.85 -29.35
CA HIS A 53 -5.35 7.28 -29.57
C HIS A 53 -6.80 7.75 -29.72
N LEU A 54 -7.61 7.02 -30.50
CA LEU A 54 -9.01 7.34 -30.67
C LEU A 54 -9.83 7.17 -29.39
N ALA A 55 -9.55 6.12 -28.61
CA ALA A 55 -10.20 5.92 -27.30
C ALA A 55 -9.91 7.08 -26.35
N ASN A 56 -8.66 7.56 -26.29
CA ASN A 56 -8.30 8.70 -25.45
C ASN A 56 -8.98 10.00 -25.93
N LEU A 57 -8.98 10.27 -27.23
CA LEU A 57 -9.67 11.42 -27.81
C LEU A 57 -11.18 11.44 -27.46
N LEU A 58 -11.84 10.30 -27.57
CA LEU A 58 -13.26 10.16 -27.25
C LEU A 58 -13.50 10.28 -25.74
N ALA A 59 -12.60 9.72 -24.90
CA ALA A 59 -12.65 9.87 -23.46
C ALA A 59 -12.57 11.33 -23.04
N GLU A 60 -11.61 12.09 -23.57
CA GLU A 60 -11.48 13.54 -23.34
C GLU A 60 -12.74 14.31 -23.70
N ARG A 61 -13.34 13.99 -24.87
CA ARG A 61 -14.60 14.62 -25.30
C ARG A 61 -15.78 14.31 -24.36
N ILE A 62 -15.85 13.09 -23.82
CA ILE A 62 -16.86 12.72 -22.82
C ILE A 62 -16.59 13.48 -21.50
N GLU A 63 -15.37 13.56 -21.04
CA GLU A 63 -14.98 14.27 -19.82
C GLU A 63 -15.23 15.76 -19.90
N GLN A 64 -14.97 16.38 -21.05
CA GLN A 64 -15.25 17.78 -21.34
C GLN A 64 -16.75 18.07 -21.54
N GLY A 65 -17.60 17.04 -21.52
CA GLY A 65 -19.05 17.18 -21.66
C GLY A 65 -19.54 17.45 -23.09
N LEU A 66 -18.69 17.26 -24.10
CA LEU A 66 -19.09 17.33 -25.52
C LEU A 66 -20.06 16.21 -25.87
N TYR A 67 -19.96 15.07 -25.21
CA TYR A 67 -20.99 14.02 -25.19
C TYR A 67 -21.59 13.97 -23.79
N ARG A 68 -22.91 14.23 -23.70
CA ARG A 68 -23.61 14.30 -22.40
C ARG A 68 -23.87 12.91 -21.83
N SER A 69 -23.93 12.81 -20.52
CA SER A 69 -24.33 11.57 -19.84
C SER A 69 -25.68 11.06 -20.35
N GLY A 70 -25.74 9.81 -20.79
CA GLY A 70 -26.89 9.17 -21.43
C GLY A 70 -27.05 9.48 -22.92
N GLU A 71 -26.20 10.31 -23.50
CA GLU A 71 -26.21 10.61 -24.92
C GLU A 71 -25.68 9.43 -25.74
N ARG A 72 -26.24 9.24 -26.94
CA ARG A 72 -25.80 8.21 -27.86
C ARG A 72 -24.54 8.65 -28.59
N LEU A 73 -23.50 7.84 -28.56
CA LEU A 73 -22.29 8.05 -29.35
C LEU A 73 -22.55 7.79 -30.84
N PRO A 74 -21.76 8.41 -31.74
CA PRO A 74 -21.82 8.09 -33.17
C PRO A 74 -21.66 6.61 -33.42
N SER A 75 -22.29 6.11 -34.51
CA SER A 75 -22.16 4.71 -34.84
C SER A 75 -20.74 4.35 -35.25
N VAL A 76 -20.35 3.08 -35.05
CA VAL A 76 -19.03 2.59 -35.44
C VAL A 76 -18.73 2.90 -36.92
N ARG A 77 -19.74 2.85 -37.79
CA ARG A 77 -19.59 3.19 -39.20
C ARG A 77 -19.38 4.68 -39.44
N THR A 78 -20.11 5.52 -38.71
CA THR A 78 -19.94 6.99 -38.75
C THR A 78 -18.54 7.42 -38.35
N LEU A 79 -18.05 6.96 -37.20
CA LEU A 79 -16.69 7.26 -36.74
C LEU A 79 -15.61 6.67 -37.66
N SER A 80 -15.85 5.49 -38.25
CA SER A 80 -14.92 4.93 -39.21
C SER A 80 -14.74 5.83 -40.44
N GLN A 81 -15.82 6.44 -40.91
CA GLN A 81 -15.77 7.41 -42.01
C GLN A 81 -15.13 8.74 -41.59
N GLU A 82 -15.52 9.31 -40.44
CA GLU A 82 -15.01 10.58 -39.94
C GLU A 82 -13.51 10.55 -39.65
N HIS A 83 -13.01 9.46 -39.10
CA HIS A 83 -11.60 9.33 -38.74
C HIS A 83 -10.74 8.60 -39.75
N GLY A 84 -11.31 8.10 -40.86
CA GLY A 84 -10.57 7.39 -41.90
C GLY A 84 -9.88 6.12 -41.40
N VAL A 85 -10.52 5.38 -40.46
CA VAL A 85 -9.99 4.16 -39.86
C VAL A 85 -10.94 2.99 -40.05
N SER A 86 -10.44 1.77 -39.88
CA SER A 86 -11.27 0.57 -40.06
C SER A 86 -12.35 0.46 -38.98
N ILE A 87 -13.47 -0.22 -39.30
CA ILE A 87 -14.53 -0.54 -38.32
C ILE A 87 -13.98 -1.26 -37.10
N SER A 88 -13.03 -2.19 -37.27
CA SER A 88 -12.39 -2.92 -36.19
C SER A 88 -11.59 -2.02 -35.27
N THR A 89 -10.95 -0.96 -35.79
CA THR A 89 -10.24 0.04 -34.98
C THR A 89 -11.20 0.82 -34.08
N ILE A 90 -12.38 1.19 -34.59
CA ILE A 90 -13.41 1.86 -33.78
C ILE A 90 -13.98 0.90 -32.71
N GLN A 91 -14.23 -0.34 -33.07
CA GLN A 91 -14.72 -1.35 -32.12
C GLN A 91 -13.73 -1.56 -30.95
N GLN A 92 -12.42 -1.63 -31.24
CA GLN A 92 -11.39 -1.71 -30.22
C GLN A 92 -11.35 -0.45 -29.35
N ALA A 93 -11.49 0.74 -29.93
CA ALA A 93 -11.58 1.98 -29.18
C ALA A 93 -12.81 2.00 -28.26
N TYR A 94 -13.97 1.58 -28.75
CA TYR A 94 -15.18 1.47 -27.94
C TYR A 94 -15.05 0.43 -26.83
N GLN A 95 -14.40 -0.70 -27.08
CA GLN A 95 -14.12 -1.70 -26.04
C GLN A 95 -13.26 -1.11 -24.91
N ILE A 96 -12.26 -0.27 -25.24
CA ILE A 96 -11.46 0.44 -24.21
C ILE A 96 -12.35 1.39 -23.41
N LEU A 97 -13.22 2.17 -24.05
CA LEU A 97 -14.14 3.08 -23.37
C LEU A 97 -15.15 2.35 -22.48
N GLU A 98 -15.63 1.19 -22.93
CA GLU A 98 -16.52 0.31 -22.17
C GLU A 98 -15.79 -0.26 -20.94
N ASN A 99 -14.55 -0.76 -21.10
CA ASN A 99 -13.70 -1.23 -20.00
C ASN A 99 -13.40 -0.12 -18.99
N ARG A 100 -13.30 1.14 -19.44
CA ARG A 100 -13.18 2.33 -18.59
C ARG A 100 -14.52 2.80 -17.99
N GLN A 101 -15.62 2.09 -18.27
CA GLN A 101 -16.98 2.43 -17.83
C GLN A 101 -17.47 3.83 -18.30
N LEU A 102 -16.83 4.39 -19.31
CA LEU A 102 -17.24 5.67 -19.89
C LEU A 102 -18.44 5.55 -20.80
N ILE A 103 -18.66 4.36 -21.39
CA ILE A 103 -19.80 4.07 -22.26
C ILE A 103 -20.42 2.70 -21.93
N THR A 104 -21.68 2.53 -22.26
CA THR A 104 -22.43 1.27 -22.13
C THR A 104 -23.08 0.89 -23.46
N PRO A 105 -22.92 -0.38 -23.91
CA PRO A 105 -23.62 -0.86 -25.09
C PRO A 105 -25.11 -1.08 -24.77
N GLN A 106 -25.99 -0.66 -25.67
CA GLN A 106 -27.40 -1.03 -25.64
C GLN A 106 -27.73 -1.91 -26.85
N PRO A 107 -28.29 -3.10 -26.65
CA PRO A 107 -28.62 -4.01 -27.73
C PRO A 107 -29.47 -3.32 -28.82
N ARG A 108 -29.05 -3.43 -30.07
CA ARG A 108 -29.70 -2.83 -31.28
C ARG A 108 -29.74 -1.29 -31.30
N SER A 109 -29.30 -0.60 -30.25
CA SER A 109 -29.36 0.88 -30.11
C SER A 109 -28.00 1.55 -30.23
N GLY A 110 -26.90 0.83 -30.02
CA GLY A 110 -25.52 1.38 -30.08
C GLY A 110 -24.89 1.63 -28.71
N TYR A 111 -23.95 2.57 -28.68
CA TYR A 111 -23.21 2.89 -27.45
C TYR A 111 -23.70 4.23 -26.89
N PHE A 112 -23.81 4.31 -25.58
CA PHE A 112 -24.29 5.48 -24.85
C PHE A 112 -23.27 5.87 -23.79
N VAL A 113 -23.09 7.18 -23.58
CA VAL A 113 -22.26 7.69 -22.49
C VAL A 113 -22.85 7.23 -21.17
N SER A 114 -22.02 6.59 -20.34
CA SER A 114 -22.45 6.07 -19.04
C SER A 114 -22.97 7.22 -18.16
N LYS A 115 -24.07 6.99 -17.45
CA LYS A 115 -24.50 7.94 -16.42
C LYS A 115 -23.40 7.95 -15.35
N ARG A 116 -22.75 9.09 -15.13
CA ARG A 116 -21.88 9.26 -13.96
C ARG A 116 -22.73 8.94 -12.73
N LYS A 117 -22.39 7.88 -12.02
CA LYS A 117 -22.91 7.68 -10.67
C LYS A 117 -22.47 8.90 -9.88
N ALA A 118 -23.43 9.63 -9.29
CA ALA A 118 -23.06 10.68 -8.36
C ALA A 118 -22.08 10.09 -7.35
N GLN A 119 -20.90 10.67 -7.26
CA GLN A 119 -19.99 10.28 -6.19
C GLN A 119 -20.67 10.58 -4.88
N PRO A 120 -20.66 9.67 -3.90
CA PRO A 120 -21.19 9.98 -2.59
C PRO A 120 -20.48 11.22 -2.05
N PRO A 121 -21.20 12.06 -1.27
CA PRO A 121 -20.58 13.25 -0.71
C PRO A 121 -19.38 12.85 0.17
N VAL A 122 -18.31 13.64 0.09
CA VAL A 122 -17.15 13.48 0.95
C VAL A 122 -17.61 13.69 2.41
N PRO A 123 -17.22 12.81 3.36
CA PRO A 123 -17.58 12.98 4.77
C PRO A 123 -17.09 14.33 5.30
N ALA A 124 -17.84 14.93 6.22
CA ALA A 124 -17.37 16.12 6.91
C ALA A 124 -16.22 15.78 7.86
N MET A 125 -15.28 16.70 8.04
CA MET A 125 -14.21 16.58 9.03
C MET A 125 -14.81 16.43 10.44
N THR A 126 -14.28 15.48 11.23
CA THR A 126 -14.70 15.25 12.60
C THR A 126 -14.33 16.42 13.51
N ARG A 127 -15.03 16.54 14.65
CA ARG A 127 -14.74 17.52 15.70
C ARG A 127 -14.59 16.80 17.04
N PRO A 128 -13.49 16.04 17.22
CA PRO A 128 -13.26 15.30 18.46
C PRO A 128 -13.02 16.24 19.65
N VAL A 129 -13.16 15.71 20.85
CA VAL A 129 -12.82 16.44 22.07
C VAL A 129 -11.29 16.64 22.14
N GLN A 130 -10.87 17.90 22.25
CA GLN A 130 -9.44 18.27 22.27
C GLN A 130 -8.81 18.07 23.67
N ARG A 131 -8.93 16.88 24.20
CA ARG A 131 -8.27 16.45 25.45
C ARG A 131 -7.93 14.96 25.39
N PRO A 132 -6.87 14.53 26.09
CA PRO A 132 -6.57 13.10 26.22
C PRO A 132 -7.72 12.36 26.89
N VAL A 133 -8.09 11.21 26.31
CA VAL A 133 -9.17 10.36 26.81
C VAL A 133 -8.70 8.90 26.91
N ASP A 134 -9.30 8.17 27.84
CA ASP A 134 -9.16 6.72 27.92
C ASP A 134 -10.07 6.08 26.88
N VAL A 135 -9.58 5.05 26.17
CA VAL A 135 -10.35 4.32 25.16
C VAL A 135 -11.21 3.26 25.82
N THR A 136 -12.52 3.23 25.57
CA THR A 136 -13.49 2.38 26.29
C THR A 136 -14.29 1.38 25.45
N GLN A 137 -14.31 1.49 24.14
CA GLN A 137 -15.26 0.80 23.22
C GLN A 137 -14.89 -0.67 22.88
N TRP A 138 -14.46 -1.47 23.88
CA TRP A 138 -14.07 -2.87 23.63
C TRP A 138 -15.24 -3.77 23.24
N ASP A 139 -16.38 -3.61 23.89
CA ASP A 139 -17.56 -4.47 23.66
C ASP A 139 -18.10 -4.28 22.23
N GLU A 140 -18.08 -3.05 21.71
CA GLU A 140 -18.47 -2.77 20.31
C GLU A 140 -17.51 -3.44 19.31
N VAL A 141 -16.21 -3.46 19.60
CA VAL A 141 -15.22 -4.17 18.78
C VAL A 141 -15.45 -5.67 18.80
N MET A 142 -15.78 -6.25 19.97
CA MET A 142 -16.10 -7.68 20.07
C MET A 142 -17.33 -8.02 19.25
N MET A 143 -18.39 -7.23 19.28
CA MET A 143 -19.58 -7.43 18.45
C MET A 143 -19.25 -7.45 16.95
N LEU A 144 -18.35 -6.56 16.50
CA LEU A 144 -17.88 -6.53 15.11
C LEU A 144 -17.07 -7.77 14.73
N LEU A 145 -16.25 -8.28 15.65
CA LEU A 145 -15.44 -9.48 15.43
C LEU A 145 -16.32 -10.73 15.38
N ASP A 146 -17.30 -10.83 16.27
CA ASP A 146 -18.26 -11.95 16.31
C ASP A 146 -19.14 -11.98 15.05
N ALA A 147 -19.58 -10.83 14.57
CA ALA A 147 -20.33 -10.72 13.32
C ALA A 147 -19.57 -11.28 12.09
N ARG A 148 -18.23 -11.28 12.10
CA ARG A 148 -17.43 -11.90 11.04
C ARG A 148 -17.48 -13.43 11.02
N ALA A 149 -17.85 -14.05 12.14
CA ALA A 149 -17.96 -15.51 12.24
C ALA A 149 -19.23 -16.03 11.59
N ASP A 150 -20.23 -15.19 11.37
CA ASP A 150 -21.48 -15.55 10.72
C ASP A 150 -21.26 -15.75 9.21
N LYS A 151 -21.42 -17.00 8.74
CA LYS A 151 -21.21 -17.39 7.35
C LYS A 151 -22.31 -16.91 6.40
N GLU A 152 -23.47 -16.53 6.94
CA GLU A 152 -24.59 -16.01 6.15
C GLU A 152 -24.48 -14.50 5.94
N MET A 153 -23.65 -13.84 6.71
CA MET A 153 -23.42 -12.40 6.59
C MET A 153 -22.42 -12.06 5.48
N ILE A 154 -22.81 -11.16 4.57
CA ILE A 154 -21.89 -10.60 3.57
C ILE A 154 -21.03 -9.56 4.27
N SER A 155 -19.79 -9.92 4.58
CA SER A 155 -18.86 -9.05 5.29
C SER A 155 -18.17 -8.04 4.38
N PHE A 156 -18.46 -6.76 4.55
CA PHE A 156 -17.72 -5.65 3.93
C PHE A 156 -16.61 -5.07 4.83
N GLY A 157 -16.53 -5.49 6.09
CA GLY A 157 -15.60 -4.93 7.10
C GLY A 157 -14.22 -5.60 7.15
N GLY A 158 -14.00 -6.69 6.43
CA GLY A 158 -12.78 -7.51 6.55
C GLY A 158 -11.55 -6.96 5.84
N GLY A 159 -11.71 -6.37 4.68
CA GLY A 159 -10.61 -5.87 3.83
C GLY A 159 -9.51 -6.92 3.61
N SER A 160 -9.87 -8.17 3.34
CA SER A 160 -8.92 -9.26 3.10
C SER A 160 -8.76 -9.52 1.60
N PRO A 161 -7.53 -9.81 1.12
CA PRO A 161 -7.34 -10.26 -0.24
C PRO A 161 -8.02 -11.62 -0.47
N ASP A 162 -8.37 -11.91 -1.72
CA ASP A 162 -8.86 -13.24 -2.08
C ASP A 162 -7.70 -14.26 -2.04
N ILE A 163 -7.73 -15.11 -1.03
CA ILE A 163 -6.70 -16.14 -0.80
C ILE A 163 -6.74 -17.30 -1.79
N ASN A 164 -7.77 -17.39 -2.63
CA ASN A 164 -7.91 -18.43 -3.66
C ASN A 164 -7.36 -18.00 -5.02
N GLN A 165 -6.74 -16.83 -5.11
CA GLN A 165 -6.15 -16.30 -6.33
C GLN A 165 -5.09 -17.24 -6.91
N PRO A 166 -5.10 -17.48 -8.25
CA PRO A 166 -4.06 -18.27 -8.90
C PRO A 166 -2.63 -17.74 -8.69
N SER A 167 -2.49 -16.45 -8.45
CA SER A 167 -1.21 -15.78 -8.13
C SER A 167 -0.54 -16.30 -6.85
N LEU A 168 -1.29 -16.91 -5.94
CA LEU A 168 -0.75 -17.51 -4.70
C LEU A 168 -0.25 -18.96 -4.87
N LYS A 169 -0.48 -19.61 -6.04
CA LYS A 169 0.02 -20.97 -6.29
C LYS A 169 1.53 -21.14 -6.10
N PRO A 170 2.40 -20.21 -6.52
CA PRO A 170 3.84 -20.30 -6.25
C PRO A 170 4.15 -20.32 -4.75
N LEU A 171 3.45 -19.52 -3.95
CA LEU A 171 3.60 -19.49 -2.50
C LEU A 171 3.24 -20.84 -1.87
N TRP A 172 2.09 -21.43 -2.22
CA TRP A 172 1.68 -22.74 -1.70
C TRP A 172 2.64 -23.86 -2.09
N ARG A 173 3.16 -23.82 -3.32
CA ARG A 173 4.15 -24.77 -3.80
C ARG A 173 5.45 -24.67 -3.00
N GLU A 174 5.90 -23.45 -2.74
CA GLU A 174 7.13 -23.23 -1.99
C GLU A 174 7.00 -23.62 -0.51
N MET A 175 5.88 -23.28 0.13
CA MET A 175 5.58 -23.71 1.50
C MET A 175 5.57 -25.24 1.60
N SER A 176 4.94 -25.95 0.65
CA SER A 176 4.93 -27.40 0.60
C SER A 176 6.34 -27.98 0.39
N ARG A 177 7.14 -27.36 -0.47
CA ARG A 177 8.53 -27.78 -0.72
C ARG A 177 9.39 -27.65 0.54
N ILE A 178 9.30 -26.54 1.26
CA ILE A 178 10.03 -26.31 2.51
C ILE A 178 9.60 -27.34 3.56
N ALA A 179 8.30 -27.53 3.74
CA ALA A 179 7.78 -28.50 4.72
C ALA A 179 8.24 -29.95 4.45
N GLN A 180 8.43 -30.32 3.18
CA GLN A 180 8.87 -31.67 2.80
C GLN A 180 10.39 -31.86 2.89
N HIS A 181 11.18 -30.84 2.53
CA HIS A 181 12.63 -31.00 2.37
C HIS A 181 13.44 -30.46 3.55
N ASN A 182 12.92 -29.44 4.24
CA ASN A 182 13.61 -28.76 5.34
C ASN A 182 12.71 -28.58 6.59
N PRO A 183 12.05 -29.64 7.09
CA PRO A 183 11.11 -29.52 8.21
C PRO A 183 11.78 -29.03 9.50
N GLY A 184 13.04 -29.41 9.73
CA GLY A 184 13.80 -28.97 10.90
C GLY A 184 14.03 -27.47 10.93
N GLU A 185 14.34 -26.86 9.80
CA GLU A 185 14.51 -25.42 9.65
C GLU A 185 13.20 -24.68 9.88
N MET A 186 12.08 -25.22 9.37
CA MET A 186 10.76 -24.64 9.52
C MET A 186 10.25 -24.65 10.99
N LEU A 187 10.68 -25.63 11.78
CA LEU A 187 10.24 -25.84 13.16
C LEU A 187 11.20 -25.29 14.22
N SER A 188 12.34 -24.77 13.82
CA SER A 188 13.32 -24.18 14.74
C SER A 188 13.05 -22.71 15.01
N TYR A 189 13.55 -22.22 16.14
CA TYR A 189 13.63 -20.77 16.37
C TYR A 189 14.50 -20.12 15.31
N ASP A 190 14.07 -18.95 14.85
CA ASP A 190 14.84 -18.11 13.93
C ASP A 190 15.58 -17.00 14.67
N VAL A 191 16.33 -16.17 13.96
CA VAL A 191 16.98 -14.98 14.52
C VAL A 191 15.92 -13.93 14.91
N LEU A 192 16.19 -13.18 15.96
CA LEU A 192 15.20 -12.27 16.54
C LEU A 192 14.71 -11.18 15.58
N ASP A 193 15.59 -10.67 14.71
CA ASP A 193 15.23 -9.68 13.69
C ASP A 193 14.55 -10.27 12.44
N GLY A 194 14.54 -11.62 12.33
CA GLY A 194 13.94 -12.36 11.21
C GLY A 194 14.93 -12.65 10.08
N ARG A 195 14.55 -13.55 9.18
CA ARG A 195 15.41 -14.04 8.10
C ARG A 195 15.95 -12.94 7.21
N LEU A 196 17.25 -13.01 6.94
CA LEU A 196 17.94 -12.00 6.12
C LEU A 196 17.36 -11.91 4.72
N GLU A 197 17.06 -13.04 4.09
CA GLU A 197 16.52 -13.10 2.73
C GLU A 197 15.17 -12.41 2.63
N LEU A 198 14.32 -12.54 3.66
CA LEU A 198 13.04 -11.84 3.73
C LEU A 198 13.24 -10.34 3.90
N ARG A 199 14.13 -9.93 4.81
CA ARG A 199 14.46 -8.52 5.06
C ARG A 199 15.05 -7.83 3.82
N GLU A 200 15.87 -8.54 3.03
CA GLU A 200 16.39 -8.05 1.74
C GLU A 200 15.27 -7.83 0.72
N GLN A 201 14.26 -8.74 0.64
CA GLN A 201 13.13 -8.54 -0.26
C GLN A 201 12.24 -7.35 0.20
N ILE A 202 12.04 -7.21 1.51
CA ILE A 202 11.30 -6.07 2.06
C ILE A 202 12.07 -4.76 1.79
N ALA A 203 13.39 -4.73 1.96
CA ALA A 203 14.21 -3.55 1.64
C ALA A 203 14.04 -3.12 0.16
N ARG A 204 13.96 -4.09 -0.76
CA ARG A 204 13.69 -3.83 -2.19
C ARG A 204 12.27 -3.28 -2.41
N LEU A 205 11.27 -3.87 -1.75
CA LEU A 205 9.87 -3.41 -1.82
C LEU A 205 9.73 -1.96 -1.33
N MET A 206 10.44 -1.60 -0.27
CA MET A 206 10.36 -0.25 0.31
C MET A 206 10.90 0.86 -0.60
N LEU A 207 11.73 0.53 -1.59
CA LEU A 207 12.19 1.50 -2.60
C LEU A 207 11.02 2.12 -3.39
N ASP A 208 9.95 1.35 -3.64
CA ASP A 208 8.75 1.84 -4.33
C ASP A 208 8.02 2.92 -3.53
N GLY A 209 8.09 2.86 -2.20
CA GLY A 209 7.61 3.91 -1.28
C GLY A 209 8.60 5.04 -1.03
N GLY A 210 9.75 5.03 -1.73
CA GLY A 210 10.81 6.04 -1.63
C GLY A 210 11.73 5.87 -0.43
N SER A 211 11.59 4.79 0.36
CA SER A 211 12.45 4.50 1.50
C SER A 211 13.65 3.64 1.11
N THR A 212 14.86 4.15 1.33
CA THR A 212 16.10 3.38 1.16
C THR A 212 16.56 2.90 2.53
N VAL A 213 16.44 1.60 2.80
CA VAL A 213 16.81 0.97 4.05
C VAL A 213 17.68 -0.25 3.80
N ALA A 214 18.61 -0.54 4.71
CA ALA A 214 19.38 -1.76 4.67
C ALA A 214 18.60 -2.90 5.36
N ALA A 215 18.87 -4.15 4.97
CA ALA A 215 18.18 -5.31 5.55
C ALA A 215 18.36 -5.43 7.08
N ASN A 216 19.49 -4.97 7.62
CA ASN A 216 19.77 -4.97 9.06
C ASN A 216 19.05 -3.84 9.84
N GLU A 217 18.34 -2.94 9.14
CA GLU A 217 17.49 -1.93 9.76
C GLU A 217 16.02 -2.38 9.84
N ILE A 218 15.70 -3.57 9.33
CA ILE A 218 14.35 -4.12 9.28
C ILE A 218 14.20 -5.21 10.33
N VAL A 219 13.10 -5.18 11.09
CA VAL A 219 12.74 -6.21 12.06
C VAL A 219 11.41 -6.84 11.65
N ILE A 220 11.39 -8.16 11.47
CA ILE A 220 10.18 -8.92 11.12
C ILE A 220 9.26 -9.02 12.35
N THR A 221 7.94 -8.96 12.12
CA THR A 221 6.94 -8.96 13.18
C THR A 221 5.73 -9.84 12.81
N ASN A 222 4.87 -10.13 13.80
CA ASN A 222 3.63 -10.89 13.62
C ASN A 222 2.54 -10.02 12.96
N GLY A 223 2.75 -9.62 11.71
CA GLY A 223 1.90 -8.71 10.96
C GLY A 223 2.04 -7.26 11.43
N CYS A 224 1.34 -6.33 10.76
CA CYS A 224 1.41 -4.90 11.07
C CYS A 224 0.92 -4.59 12.49
N HIS A 225 -0.09 -5.29 12.98
CA HIS A 225 -0.57 -5.10 14.36
C HIS A 225 0.53 -5.39 15.40
N GLY A 226 1.33 -6.45 15.17
CA GLY A 226 2.52 -6.72 15.99
C GLY A 226 3.58 -5.63 15.87
N ALA A 227 3.80 -5.10 14.66
CA ALA A 227 4.74 -4.00 14.43
C ALA A 227 4.32 -2.74 15.20
N LEU A 228 3.05 -2.33 15.08
CA LEU A 228 2.49 -1.17 15.79
C LEU A 228 2.55 -1.34 17.31
N SER A 229 2.23 -2.55 17.83
CA SER A 229 2.31 -2.85 19.25
C SER A 229 3.74 -2.68 19.78
N ILE A 230 4.72 -3.27 19.08
CA ILE A 230 6.14 -3.16 19.46
C ILE A 230 6.64 -1.72 19.33
N ALA A 231 6.21 -0.98 18.27
CA ALA A 231 6.52 0.43 18.12
C ALA A 231 6.06 1.24 19.35
N LEU A 232 4.79 1.11 19.74
CA LEU A 232 4.22 1.80 20.88
C LEU A 232 4.94 1.46 22.19
N LEU A 233 5.14 0.17 22.47
CA LEU A 233 5.85 -0.29 23.67
C LEU A 233 7.31 0.16 23.72
N SER A 234 7.90 0.48 22.57
CA SER A 234 9.28 0.97 22.49
C SER A 234 9.41 2.44 22.81
N VAL A 235 8.37 3.24 22.58
CA VAL A 235 8.44 4.70 22.71
C VAL A 235 7.53 5.29 23.78
N CYS A 236 6.53 4.53 24.26
CA CYS A 236 5.55 4.94 25.26
C CYS A 236 5.61 4.10 26.53
N LYS A 237 5.07 4.65 27.61
CA LYS A 237 4.81 4.00 28.90
C LYS A 237 3.34 4.15 29.26
N PRO A 238 2.79 3.33 30.17
CA PRO A 238 1.45 3.54 30.72
C PRO A 238 1.25 4.98 31.21
N GLY A 239 0.12 5.58 30.86
CA GLY A 239 -0.23 6.97 31.17
C GLY A 239 0.27 8.00 30.17
N ASP A 240 1.17 7.66 29.23
CA ASP A 240 1.61 8.56 28.16
C ASP A 240 0.45 8.90 27.20
N ILE A 241 0.61 10.00 26.46
CA ILE A 241 -0.38 10.50 25.52
C ILE A 241 0.13 10.29 24.08
N VAL A 242 -0.72 9.73 23.24
CA VAL A 242 -0.47 9.54 21.82
C VAL A 242 -1.54 10.25 20.99
N ALA A 243 -1.13 11.01 19.99
CA ALA A 243 -2.04 11.62 19.04
C ALA A 243 -2.43 10.60 17.95
N VAL A 244 -3.70 10.60 17.56
CA VAL A 244 -4.24 9.73 16.50
C VAL A 244 -5.14 10.52 15.58
N GLU A 245 -5.30 10.06 14.33
CA GLU A 245 -6.28 10.59 13.39
C GLU A 245 -7.71 10.36 13.90
N SER A 246 -8.64 11.23 13.56
CA SER A 246 -10.06 11.07 13.87
C SER A 246 -10.92 11.19 12.61
N PRO A 247 -11.63 10.12 12.18
CA PRO A 247 -11.70 8.80 12.83
C PRO A 247 -10.42 7.98 12.67
N SER A 248 -10.12 7.10 13.62
CA SER A 248 -8.98 6.19 13.61
C SER A 248 -9.40 4.73 13.44
N PHE A 249 -8.46 3.89 13.02
CA PHE A 249 -8.66 2.44 13.00
C PHE A 249 -8.90 1.91 14.42
N HIS A 250 -10.00 1.18 14.61
CA HIS A 250 -10.39 0.65 15.93
C HIS A 250 -9.30 -0.20 16.58
N GLY A 251 -8.49 -0.95 15.78
CA GLY A 251 -7.39 -1.74 16.32
C GLY A 251 -6.31 -0.90 17.00
N THR A 252 -5.99 0.28 16.44
CA THR A 252 -5.06 1.25 17.05
C THR A 252 -5.59 1.72 18.40
N MET A 253 -6.87 2.08 18.48
CA MET A 253 -7.51 2.53 19.72
C MET A 253 -7.47 1.43 20.79
N GLN A 254 -7.74 0.17 20.42
CA GLN A 254 -7.68 -0.94 21.37
C GLN A 254 -6.25 -1.29 21.82
N MET A 255 -5.24 -1.08 20.97
CA MET A 255 -3.83 -1.19 21.40
C MET A 255 -3.49 -0.14 22.47
N LEU A 256 -3.86 1.12 22.24
CA LEU A 256 -3.64 2.20 23.23
C LEU A 256 -4.30 1.86 24.57
N ARG A 257 -5.55 1.39 24.55
CA ARG A 257 -6.25 0.91 25.74
C ARG A 257 -5.51 -0.23 26.43
N GLY A 258 -5.11 -1.25 25.66
CA GLY A 258 -4.44 -2.44 26.20
C GLY A 258 -3.09 -2.14 26.85
N PHE A 259 -2.45 -1.03 26.47
CA PHE A 259 -1.16 -0.58 27.01
C PHE A 259 -1.30 0.55 28.02
N ASP A 260 -2.52 0.91 28.42
CA ASP A 260 -2.81 2.04 29.32
C ASP A 260 -2.26 3.37 28.82
N ILE A 261 -2.33 3.59 27.50
CA ILE A 261 -1.91 4.81 26.81
C ILE A 261 -3.16 5.64 26.48
N LYS A 262 -3.11 6.93 26.77
CA LYS A 262 -4.19 7.87 26.47
C LYS A 262 -4.14 8.32 25.02
N ALA A 263 -5.31 8.41 24.40
CA ALA A 263 -5.46 8.93 23.04
C ALA A 263 -5.87 10.40 23.08
N ILE A 264 -5.29 11.22 22.19
CA ILE A 264 -5.84 12.50 21.79
C ILE A 264 -6.16 12.45 20.30
N GLU A 265 -7.44 12.59 19.97
CA GLU A 265 -7.91 12.52 18.60
C GLU A 265 -7.75 13.88 17.91
N ILE A 266 -7.06 13.89 16.78
CA ILE A 266 -6.82 15.09 15.98
C ILE A 266 -7.80 15.12 14.79
N PRO A 267 -8.55 16.21 14.56
CA PRO A 267 -9.41 16.33 13.40
C PRO A 267 -8.69 15.98 12.11
N THR A 268 -9.31 15.14 11.29
CA THR A 268 -8.70 14.63 10.06
C THR A 268 -9.60 14.95 8.88
N ASP A 269 -9.05 15.64 7.93
CA ASP A 269 -9.73 15.98 6.67
C ASP A 269 -9.73 14.75 5.75
N PRO A 270 -10.87 14.38 5.15
CA PRO A 270 -11.01 13.16 4.35
C PRO A 270 -10.28 13.19 3.00
N GLU A 271 -9.70 14.31 2.60
CA GLU A 271 -8.93 14.45 1.36
C GLU A 271 -7.44 14.66 1.64
N THR A 272 -7.10 15.41 2.69
CA THR A 272 -5.73 15.87 2.94
C THR A 272 -5.09 15.28 4.20
N GLY A 273 -5.87 14.58 5.04
CA GLY A 273 -5.38 13.92 6.25
C GLY A 273 -5.43 14.81 7.49
N ILE A 274 -4.60 14.50 8.48
CA ILE A 274 -4.60 15.14 9.80
C ILE A 274 -4.46 16.67 9.71
N SER A 275 -5.22 17.42 10.53
CA SER A 275 -5.06 18.89 10.64
C SER A 275 -3.73 19.22 11.31
N ILE A 276 -2.89 19.95 10.59
CA ILE A 276 -1.57 20.39 11.06
C ILE A 276 -1.73 21.36 12.21
N GLU A 277 -2.68 22.28 12.09
CA GLU A 277 -2.97 23.33 13.07
C GLU A 277 -3.47 22.73 14.39
N ALA A 278 -4.37 21.75 14.31
CA ALA A 278 -4.90 21.07 15.47
C ALA A 278 -3.83 20.18 16.13
N LEU A 279 -2.98 19.53 15.35
CA LEU A 279 -1.85 18.75 15.88
C LEU A 279 -0.84 19.66 16.58
N GLU A 280 -0.46 20.79 15.99
CA GLU A 280 0.46 21.77 16.60
C GLU A 280 -0.09 22.28 17.93
N LEU A 281 -1.37 22.69 17.98
CA LEU A 281 -2.03 23.11 19.20
C LEU A 281 -2.04 22.02 20.28
N ALA A 282 -2.31 20.78 19.89
CA ALA A 282 -2.29 19.66 20.82
C ALA A 282 -0.88 19.40 21.39
N LEU A 283 0.15 19.52 20.55
CA LEU A 283 1.58 19.39 20.96
C LEU A 283 2.02 20.49 21.91
N GLU A 284 1.46 21.71 21.79
CA GLU A 284 1.73 22.80 22.71
C GLU A 284 1.05 22.62 24.07
N GLN A 285 -0.14 22.01 24.09
CA GLN A 285 -0.96 21.86 25.29
C GLN A 285 -0.67 20.59 26.09
N TRP A 286 -0.24 19.50 25.44
CA TRP A 286 -0.13 18.18 26.05
C TRP A 286 1.24 17.55 25.79
N PRO A 287 1.80 16.81 26.76
CA PRO A 287 3.08 16.12 26.60
C PRO A 287 2.92 14.85 25.73
N ILE A 288 2.56 15.05 24.47
CA ILE A 288 2.38 13.97 23.51
C ILE A 288 3.74 13.30 23.23
N LYS A 289 3.78 11.97 23.25
CA LYS A 289 4.99 11.16 22.99
C LYS A 289 5.13 10.75 21.55
N ALA A 290 4.00 10.41 20.92
CA ALA A 290 3.99 9.96 19.54
C ALA A 290 2.69 10.39 18.83
N VAL A 291 2.73 10.37 17.53
CA VAL A 291 1.54 10.43 16.65
C VAL A 291 1.47 9.17 15.80
N ILE A 292 0.31 8.53 15.73
CA ILE A 292 0.05 7.38 14.85
C ILE A 292 -0.73 7.87 13.64
N LEU A 293 -0.24 7.52 12.44
CA LEU A 293 -0.82 7.97 11.17
C LEU A 293 -0.92 6.82 10.18
N VAL A 294 -1.97 6.84 9.36
CA VAL A 294 -2.13 5.99 8.17
C VAL A 294 -2.11 6.89 6.93
N PRO A 295 -0.94 7.38 6.48
CA PRO A 295 -0.87 8.47 5.51
C PRO A 295 -1.16 8.03 4.07
N ASN A 296 -1.12 6.73 3.77
CA ASN A 296 -1.35 6.17 2.45
C ASN A 296 -2.56 5.24 2.46
N CYS A 297 -3.59 5.56 1.66
CA CYS A 297 -4.84 4.81 1.60
C CYS A 297 -5.46 4.62 2.99
N ASN A 298 -5.69 5.73 3.68
CA ASN A 298 -6.13 5.78 5.08
C ASN A 298 -7.32 4.87 5.39
N ASN A 299 -7.31 4.28 6.55
CA ASN A 299 -8.44 3.55 7.10
C ASN A 299 -8.99 4.30 8.35
N PRO A 300 -10.25 4.86 8.27
CA PRO A 300 -11.31 4.49 7.33
C PRO A 300 -11.55 5.45 6.15
N LEU A 301 -10.87 6.59 6.07
CA LEU A 301 -11.26 7.68 5.16
C LEU A 301 -10.82 7.50 3.70
N GLY A 302 -9.83 6.65 3.43
CA GLY A 302 -9.38 6.31 2.07
C GLY A 302 -8.45 7.32 1.40
N PHE A 303 -8.10 8.43 2.04
CA PHE A 303 -7.23 9.45 1.45
C PHE A 303 -5.78 8.97 1.30
N ILE A 304 -5.04 9.67 0.44
CA ILE A 304 -3.59 9.65 0.39
C ILE A 304 -3.12 11.05 0.81
N MET A 305 -2.41 11.15 1.93
CA MET A 305 -1.90 12.42 2.44
C MET A 305 -0.92 13.04 1.44
N PRO A 306 -1.12 14.29 1.03
CA PRO A 306 -0.19 14.99 0.14
C PRO A 306 1.23 15.05 0.71
N GLU A 307 2.24 14.95 -0.16
CA GLU A 307 3.65 14.97 0.28
C GLU A 307 4.01 16.24 1.07
N SER A 308 3.43 17.37 0.71
CA SER A 308 3.61 18.63 1.45
C SER A 308 3.11 18.52 2.90
N ARG A 309 1.99 17.84 3.13
CA ARG A 309 1.45 17.58 4.47
C ARG A 309 2.32 16.62 5.25
N LYS A 310 2.80 15.53 4.63
CA LYS A 310 3.75 14.60 5.25
C LYS A 310 4.99 15.32 5.75
N LYS A 311 5.54 16.26 4.94
CA LYS A 311 6.67 17.11 5.34
C LYS A 311 6.33 18.04 6.54
N GLN A 312 5.12 18.60 6.56
CA GLN A 312 4.67 19.44 7.68
C GLN A 312 4.55 18.64 8.98
N VAL A 313 3.96 17.44 8.93
CA VAL A 313 3.88 16.54 10.10
C VAL A 313 5.27 16.18 10.59
N LEU A 314 6.18 15.81 9.68
CA LEU A 314 7.57 15.49 10.04
C LEU A 314 8.27 16.68 10.69
N ALA A 315 8.10 17.89 10.16
CA ALA A 315 8.67 19.11 10.73
C ALA A 315 8.12 19.43 12.13
N LEU A 316 6.82 19.21 12.38
CA LEU A 316 6.23 19.33 13.72
C LEU A 316 6.82 18.29 14.67
N ALA A 317 6.94 17.03 14.24
CA ALA A 317 7.54 15.98 15.03
C ALA A 317 9.01 16.27 15.39
N GLN A 318 9.75 16.88 14.48
CA GLN A 318 11.13 17.34 14.74
C GLN A 318 11.18 18.48 15.76
N ARG A 319 10.31 19.49 15.62
CA ARG A 319 10.25 20.66 16.49
C ARG A 319 9.89 20.30 17.94
N HIS A 320 8.95 19.37 18.12
CA HIS A 320 8.44 18.97 19.44
C HIS A 320 9.11 17.70 19.98
N ASP A 321 10.10 17.16 19.26
CA ASP A 321 10.83 15.92 19.59
C ASP A 321 9.90 14.73 19.90
N ILE A 322 8.87 14.55 19.09
CA ILE A 322 7.96 13.40 19.17
C ILE A 322 8.27 12.35 18.11
N VAL A 323 7.74 11.16 18.32
CA VAL A 323 7.85 10.02 17.40
C VAL A 323 6.67 9.99 16.44
N ILE A 324 6.92 9.60 15.21
CA ILE A 324 5.87 9.23 14.26
C ILE A 324 5.82 7.69 14.15
N VAL A 325 4.68 7.09 14.39
CA VAL A 325 4.40 5.69 14.08
C VAL A 325 3.58 5.69 12.79
N GLU A 326 4.22 5.32 11.70
CA GLU A 326 3.60 5.28 10.37
C GLU A 326 3.07 3.88 10.07
N ASP A 327 1.75 3.74 9.95
CA ASP A 327 1.11 2.51 9.48
C ASP A 327 0.96 2.58 7.96
N ASP A 328 1.81 1.86 7.26
CA ASP A 328 1.83 1.80 5.79
C ASP A 328 1.30 0.46 5.25
N ILE A 329 0.33 -0.14 5.94
CA ILE A 329 -0.23 -1.45 5.57
C ILE A 329 -0.97 -1.43 4.22
N TYR A 330 -1.48 -0.28 3.79
CA TYR A 330 -2.26 -0.13 2.57
C TYR A 330 -1.50 0.55 1.42
N GLY A 331 -0.30 1.01 1.65
CA GLY A 331 0.46 1.79 0.65
C GLY A 331 0.67 1.08 -0.68
N GLU A 332 0.84 -0.25 -0.69
CA GLU A 332 0.95 -1.07 -1.91
C GLU A 332 -0.37 -1.21 -2.68
N LEU A 333 -1.50 -0.81 -2.09
CA LEU A 333 -2.83 -0.88 -2.73
C LEU A 333 -3.23 0.44 -3.39
N ALA A 334 -2.36 1.45 -3.40
CA ALA A 334 -2.60 2.69 -4.12
C ALA A 334 -2.84 2.43 -5.61
N ALA A 335 -3.82 3.15 -6.17
CA ALA A 335 -4.18 2.99 -7.59
C ALA A 335 -3.14 3.59 -8.54
N GLU A 336 -2.30 4.48 -8.06
CA GLU A 336 -1.27 5.18 -8.85
C GLU A 336 0.10 4.53 -8.66
N TYR A 337 0.91 4.53 -9.74
CA TYR A 337 2.30 4.10 -9.71
C TYR A 337 3.22 5.22 -10.26
N PRO A 338 4.36 5.49 -9.61
CA PRO A 338 4.85 4.86 -8.37
C PRO A 338 3.90 5.11 -7.20
N ARG A 339 3.89 4.16 -6.24
CA ARG A 339 3.04 4.30 -5.05
C ARG A 339 3.38 5.59 -4.27
N PRO A 340 2.46 6.11 -3.45
CA PRO A 340 2.72 7.29 -2.63
C PRO A 340 3.92 7.08 -1.71
N ARG A 341 4.77 8.09 -1.59
CA ARG A 341 5.92 8.07 -0.69
C ARG A 341 5.48 7.97 0.76
N THR A 342 6.28 7.28 1.56
CA THR A 342 6.11 7.23 3.02
C THR A 342 6.65 8.50 3.69
N ILE A 343 6.21 8.80 4.92
CA ILE A 343 6.83 9.84 5.76
C ILE A 343 8.26 9.41 6.10
N HIS A 344 8.47 8.13 6.39
CA HIS A 344 9.77 7.53 6.64
C HIS A 344 10.79 7.82 5.54
N SER A 345 10.37 7.87 4.27
CA SER A 345 11.27 8.17 3.14
C SER A 345 11.87 9.60 3.17
N MET A 346 11.33 10.47 4.01
CA MET A 346 11.76 11.87 4.18
C MET A 346 12.42 12.10 5.54
N ASP A 347 12.42 11.10 6.42
CA ASP A 347 13.02 11.16 7.74
C ASP A 347 14.53 10.98 7.66
N ILE A 348 15.27 11.92 8.21
CA ILE A 348 16.75 11.91 8.24
C ILE A 348 17.32 11.67 9.62
N ASP A 349 16.51 11.68 10.66
CA ASP A 349 16.95 11.55 12.05
C ASP A 349 16.41 10.29 12.77
N GLY A 350 15.72 9.42 12.02
CA GLY A 350 15.28 8.11 12.48
C GLY A 350 14.14 8.17 13.51
N ARG A 351 13.29 9.21 13.47
CA ARG A 351 12.14 9.36 14.38
C ARG A 351 10.85 8.70 13.89
N VAL A 352 10.79 8.28 12.61
CA VAL A 352 9.65 7.62 12.04
C VAL A 352 9.82 6.10 12.14
N LEU A 353 8.95 5.44 12.91
CA LEU A 353 8.85 3.99 12.96
C LEU A 353 7.83 3.55 11.91
N LEU A 354 8.30 3.04 10.77
CA LEU A 354 7.41 2.56 9.72
C LEU A 354 7.00 1.12 10.00
N CYS A 355 5.69 0.86 10.01
CA CYS A 355 5.07 -0.44 10.23
C CYS A 355 4.30 -0.86 8.99
N SER A 356 4.49 -2.11 8.53
CA SER A 356 3.74 -2.65 7.40
C SER A 356 3.62 -4.18 7.47
N SER A 357 2.92 -4.79 6.50
CA SER A 357 2.78 -6.25 6.42
C SER A 357 2.25 -6.73 5.08
N PHE A 358 2.37 -8.02 4.81
CA PHE A 358 1.73 -8.70 3.68
C PHE A 358 0.27 -9.10 3.93
N THR A 359 -0.32 -8.66 5.04
CA THR A 359 -1.71 -9.00 5.43
C THR A 359 -2.75 -8.58 4.41
N LYS A 360 -2.55 -7.43 3.75
CA LYS A 360 -3.51 -6.85 2.80
C LYS A 360 -3.16 -7.12 1.33
N THR A 361 -1.92 -7.51 1.05
CA THR A 361 -1.42 -7.71 -0.31
C THR A 361 -1.25 -9.18 -0.69
N VAL A 362 -1.00 -10.06 0.28
CA VAL A 362 -0.75 -11.49 0.05
C VAL A 362 -1.79 -12.35 0.77
N ALA A 363 -1.66 -12.52 2.08
CA ALA A 363 -2.58 -13.33 2.86
C ALA A 363 -2.55 -12.97 4.35
N PRO A 364 -3.70 -12.74 4.99
CA PRO A 364 -3.77 -12.35 6.39
C PRO A 364 -3.28 -13.45 7.35
N GLY A 365 -3.45 -14.73 6.99
CA GLY A 365 -3.07 -15.87 7.82
C GLY A 365 -1.57 -16.11 7.95
N LEU A 366 -0.75 -15.56 7.07
CA LEU A 366 0.72 -15.70 7.13
C LEU A 366 1.34 -14.96 8.31
N ARG A 367 0.68 -13.94 8.81
CA ARG A 367 1.15 -13.12 9.94
C ARG A 367 2.56 -12.56 9.75
N VAL A 368 2.94 -12.21 8.52
CA VAL A 368 4.23 -11.60 8.20
C VAL A 368 4.09 -10.08 8.08
N GLY A 369 4.75 -9.36 8.95
CA GLY A 369 4.88 -7.90 8.92
C GLY A 369 6.32 -7.49 9.26
N TRP A 370 6.56 -6.20 9.28
CA TRP A 370 7.86 -5.64 9.63
C TRP A 370 7.73 -4.24 10.22
N ILE A 371 8.78 -3.86 10.92
CA ILE A 371 9.00 -2.50 11.39
C ILE A 371 10.39 -2.02 10.95
N VAL A 372 10.49 -0.78 10.52
CA VAL A 372 11.76 -0.05 10.37
C VAL A 372 11.83 0.97 11.49
N PRO A 373 12.56 0.67 12.55
CA PRO A 373 12.48 1.40 13.82
C PRO A 373 13.36 2.67 13.90
N GLY A 374 14.18 2.93 12.87
CA GLY A 374 15.12 4.03 12.89
C GLY A 374 16.03 4.02 14.14
N ARG A 375 16.14 5.14 14.82
CA ARG A 375 16.98 5.29 16.04
C ARG A 375 16.51 4.46 17.25
N TYR A 376 15.36 3.82 17.18
CA TYR A 376 14.78 2.99 18.25
C TYR A 376 15.06 1.50 18.09
N TYR A 377 15.98 1.10 17.21
CA TYR A 377 16.24 -0.30 16.85
C TYR A 377 16.46 -1.20 18.07
N ASP A 378 17.39 -0.84 18.97
CA ASP A 378 17.69 -1.65 20.15
C ASP A 378 16.49 -1.80 21.09
N ARG A 379 15.70 -0.73 21.24
CA ARG A 379 14.49 -0.76 22.05
C ARG A 379 13.42 -1.63 21.45
N VAL A 380 13.25 -1.58 20.12
CA VAL A 380 12.32 -2.44 19.36
C VAL A 380 12.72 -3.91 19.50
N MET A 381 14.00 -4.23 19.35
CA MET A 381 14.51 -5.59 19.55
C MET A 381 14.24 -6.11 20.96
N HIS A 382 14.48 -5.28 21.98
CA HIS A 382 14.18 -5.64 23.36
C HIS A 382 12.68 -5.87 23.58
N MET A 383 11.82 -4.97 23.07
CA MET A 383 10.36 -5.13 23.22
C MET A 383 9.83 -6.32 22.46
N LYS A 384 10.37 -6.61 21.27
CA LYS A 384 10.02 -7.82 20.52
C LYS A 384 10.34 -9.08 21.32
N TYR A 385 11.53 -9.18 21.88
CA TYR A 385 11.93 -10.30 22.74
C TYR A 385 11.01 -10.44 23.96
N ALA A 386 10.75 -9.35 24.67
CA ALA A 386 9.90 -9.33 25.87
C ALA A 386 8.43 -9.71 25.58
N ALA A 387 7.93 -9.41 24.36
CA ALA A 387 6.60 -9.77 23.91
C ALA A 387 6.49 -11.21 23.35
N GLY A 388 7.56 -12.02 23.41
CA GLY A 388 7.58 -13.39 22.91
C GLY A 388 7.65 -13.50 21.39
N GLY A 389 8.16 -12.48 20.71
CA GLY A 389 8.28 -12.44 19.25
C GLY A 389 9.57 -13.04 18.74
N PHE A 390 9.60 -14.36 18.52
CA PHE A 390 10.67 -15.06 17.82
C PHE A 390 10.26 -15.38 16.39
#